data_1cc368e61988ff5b144b02d7b75364a0
#
_entry.id   1cc368e61988ff5b144b02d7b75364a0
#
_cell.length_a   1.000
_cell.length_b   1.000
_cell.length_c   1.000
_cell.angle_alpha   90.00
_cell.angle_beta   90.00
_cell.angle_gamma   90.00
#
_symmetry.space_group_name_H-M   'P 1'
#
loop_
_entity.id
_entity.type
_entity.pdbx_description
1 polymer ?
#
loop_
_entity_poly.entity_id
_entity_poly.type
_entity_poly.pdbx_seq_one_letter_code
_entity_poly.pdbx_strand_id
1 'polypeptide(L)'
;MSFDTVLIVGLYVACELIANTTAGKPVALPGGITVPAAVFIYALTFTLIDLVNDRLGKQGARYVVYAAFLTNLLLAAYIQFAIWLPPAPFYGEKAQAAFAGVLGSTWRIVTASLIAYLVSTLIDVQVFAWWRERIGRYRWARVLVSNAVSTLIDSAVFITIAFLGVMPVLPLIAGQYLVKMAVTLVSIPLIYAVKMRREPAIT
;
A
#
# COMPACT_ATOMS: atom_id res chain seq x y z
N MET A 1 11.69 20.75 11.47
CA MET A 1 10.55 19.84 11.26
C MET A 1 9.80 19.74 12.57
N SER A 2 8.46 19.92 12.60
CA SER A 2 7.70 19.81 13.84
C SER A 2 7.58 18.34 14.27
N PHE A 3 7.35 18.09 15.56
CA PHE A 3 7.14 16.74 16.10
C PHE A 3 6.02 16.00 15.36
N ASP A 4 4.91 16.70 15.08
CA ASP A 4 3.77 16.15 14.35
C ASP A 4 4.15 15.63 12.96
N THR A 5 5.03 16.35 12.25
CA THR A 5 5.50 15.94 10.93
C THR A 5 6.36 14.67 11.00
N VAL A 6 7.25 14.60 12.02
CA VAL A 6 8.09 13.41 12.26
C VAL A 6 7.20 12.21 12.58
N LEU A 7 6.18 12.41 13.43
CA LEU A 7 5.25 11.35 13.80
C LEU A 7 4.45 10.82 12.60
N ILE A 8 3.90 11.70 11.74
CA ILE A 8 3.15 11.31 10.54
C ILE A 8 4.03 10.51 9.59
N VAL A 9 5.26 10.96 9.34
CA VAL A 9 6.23 10.23 8.50
C VAL A 9 6.58 8.88 9.09
N GLY A 10 6.84 8.83 10.40
CA GLY A 10 7.13 7.57 11.11
C GLY A 10 5.97 6.59 11.04
N LEU A 11 4.73 7.07 11.25
CA LEU A 11 3.53 6.24 11.12
C LEU A 11 3.32 5.73 9.70
N TYR A 12 3.57 6.55 8.67
CA TYR A 12 3.49 6.12 7.28
C TYR A 12 4.46 4.96 6.99
N VAL A 13 5.73 5.12 7.35
CA VAL A 13 6.75 4.08 7.16
C VAL A 13 6.40 2.82 7.96
N ALA A 14 5.95 2.97 9.21
CA ALA A 14 5.54 1.83 10.05
C ALA A 14 4.36 1.07 9.42
N CYS A 15 3.34 1.76 8.90
CA CYS A 15 2.21 1.13 8.22
C CYS A 15 2.65 0.33 7.00
N GLU A 16 3.59 0.84 6.20
CA GLU A 16 4.17 0.14 5.05
C GLU A 16 4.92 -1.14 5.46
N LEU A 17 5.75 -1.07 6.51
CA LEU A 17 6.49 -2.23 7.04
C LEU A 17 5.53 -3.30 7.59
N ILE A 18 4.52 -2.89 8.37
CA ILE A 18 3.51 -3.79 8.92
C ILE A 18 2.70 -4.44 7.78
N ALA A 19 2.30 -3.67 6.77
CA ALA A 19 1.56 -4.19 5.63
C ALA A 19 2.36 -5.29 4.92
N ASN A 20 3.64 -5.06 4.61
CA ASN A 20 4.47 -6.03 3.90
C ASN A 20 4.80 -7.29 4.73
N THR A 21 4.83 -7.20 6.06
CA THR A 21 5.02 -8.37 6.94
C THR A 21 3.74 -9.18 7.14
N THR A 22 2.57 -8.53 7.10
CA THR A 22 1.28 -9.19 7.38
C THR A 22 0.51 -9.61 6.12
N ALA A 23 0.95 -9.20 4.93
CA ALA A 23 0.28 -9.50 3.66
C ALA A 23 0.20 -11.01 3.37
N GLY A 24 1.12 -11.80 3.89
CA GLY A 24 1.12 -13.26 3.72
C GLY A 24 -0.06 -13.98 4.38
N LYS A 25 -0.84 -13.31 5.24
CA LYS A 25 -2.02 -13.88 5.89
C LYS A 25 -3.29 -13.52 5.12
N PRO A 26 -3.98 -14.49 4.47
CA PRO A 26 -5.30 -14.26 3.90
C PRO A 26 -6.36 -14.19 5.01
N VAL A 27 -7.32 -13.28 4.87
CA VAL A 27 -8.44 -13.08 5.79
C VAL A 27 -9.74 -13.18 5.00
N ALA A 28 -10.70 -13.93 5.54
CA ALA A 28 -12.05 -13.99 5.01
C ALA A 28 -12.92 -12.90 5.64
N LEU A 29 -13.59 -12.13 4.80
CA LEU A 29 -14.58 -11.12 5.16
C LEU A 29 -16.00 -11.65 4.93
N PRO A 30 -17.03 -11.01 5.53
CA PRO A 30 -18.42 -11.33 5.21
C PRO A 30 -18.69 -11.27 3.71
N GLY A 31 -19.56 -12.16 3.21
CA GLY A 31 -19.88 -12.26 1.78
C GLY A 31 -18.86 -13.05 0.95
N GLY A 32 -17.95 -13.82 1.59
CA GLY A 32 -16.98 -14.67 0.87
C GLY A 32 -15.81 -13.92 0.25
N ILE A 33 -15.63 -12.64 0.60
CA ILE A 33 -14.51 -11.81 0.13
C ILE A 33 -13.24 -12.24 0.86
N THR A 34 -12.17 -12.52 0.12
CA THR A 34 -10.87 -12.88 0.68
C THR A 34 -9.85 -11.79 0.35
N VAL A 35 -9.10 -11.34 1.36
CA VAL A 35 -8.12 -10.26 1.24
C VAL A 35 -6.84 -10.59 2.01
N PRO A 36 -5.66 -10.05 1.63
CA PRO A 36 -4.50 -10.03 2.52
C PRO A 36 -4.78 -9.20 3.78
N ALA A 37 -4.34 -9.65 4.96
CA ALA A 37 -4.51 -8.91 6.22
C ALA A 37 -3.93 -7.49 6.15
N ALA A 38 -2.92 -7.27 5.34
CA ALA A 38 -2.31 -5.98 5.09
C ALA A 38 -3.27 -4.90 4.61
N VAL A 39 -4.39 -5.24 3.96
CA VAL A 39 -5.29 -4.26 3.33
C VAL A 39 -5.83 -3.24 4.33
N PHE A 40 -6.04 -3.63 5.58
CA PHE A 40 -6.56 -2.74 6.62
C PHE A 40 -5.56 -1.67 7.05
N ILE A 41 -4.32 -2.06 7.32
CA ILE A 41 -3.27 -1.11 7.70
C ILE A 41 -2.81 -0.28 6.50
N TYR A 42 -2.80 -0.88 5.31
CA TYR A 42 -2.45 -0.19 4.08
C TYR A 42 -3.45 0.93 3.73
N ALA A 43 -4.71 0.79 4.12
CA ALA A 43 -5.70 1.85 3.96
C ALA A 43 -5.31 3.16 4.68
N LEU A 44 -4.59 3.08 5.80
CA LEU A 44 -4.12 4.26 6.52
C LEU A 44 -3.00 5.00 5.77
N THR A 45 -2.22 4.31 4.94
CA THR A 45 -1.11 4.93 4.21
C THR A 45 -1.60 6.01 3.24
N PHE A 46 -2.78 5.87 2.66
CA PHE A 46 -3.38 6.88 1.78
C PHE A 46 -3.62 8.20 2.52
N THR A 47 -4.21 8.13 3.71
CA THR A 47 -4.45 9.32 4.53
C THR A 47 -3.13 9.92 5.04
N LEU A 48 -2.19 9.06 5.45
CA LEU A 48 -0.89 9.52 5.96
C LEU A 48 -0.05 10.19 4.88
N ILE A 49 -0.02 9.66 3.65
CA ILE A 49 0.74 10.28 2.56
C ILE A 49 0.12 11.62 2.12
N ASP A 50 -1.20 11.76 2.18
CA ASP A 50 -1.86 13.03 1.94
C ASP A 50 -1.47 14.08 3.00
N LEU A 51 -1.43 13.68 4.29
CA LEU A 51 -0.97 14.54 5.38
C LEU A 51 0.52 14.91 5.23
N VAL A 52 1.35 13.96 4.79
CA VAL A 52 2.77 14.24 4.46
C VAL A 52 2.86 15.27 3.34
N ASN A 53 2.06 15.11 2.28
CA ASN A 53 2.05 16.03 1.15
C ASN A 53 1.58 17.45 1.56
N ASP A 54 0.60 17.53 2.45
CA ASP A 54 0.13 18.83 3.01
C ASP A 54 1.20 19.53 3.89
N ARG A 55 2.06 18.75 4.55
CA ARG A 55 3.09 19.29 5.46
C ARG A 55 4.43 19.59 4.78
N LEU A 56 4.85 18.71 3.88
CA LEU A 56 6.18 18.74 3.25
C LEU A 56 6.14 19.09 1.76
N GLY A 57 4.94 19.24 1.19
CA GLY A 57 4.75 19.44 -0.23
C GLY A 57 5.06 18.21 -1.08
N LYS A 58 4.82 18.30 -2.39
CA LYS A 58 4.95 17.19 -3.34
C LYS A 58 6.35 16.55 -3.36
N GLN A 59 7.39 17.36 -3.25
CA GLN A 59 8.78 16.86 -3.27
C GLN A 59 9.12 16.13 -1.97
N GLY A 60 8.69 16.68 -0.81
CA GLY A 60 8.85 16.03 0.48
C GLY A 60 8.12 14.69 0.56
N ALA A 61 6.87 14.63 0.05
CA ALA A 61 6.13 13.38 -0.03
C ALA A 61 6.85 12.30 -0.87
N ARG A 62 7.45 12.68 -2.01
CA ARG A 62 8.27 11.76 -2.81
C ARG A 62 9.46 11.21 -2.04
N TYR A 63 10.15 12.05 -1.27
CA TYR A 63 11.28 11.59 -0.45
C TYR A 63 10.85 10.62 0.64
N VAL A 64 9.68 10.85 1.25
CA VAL A 64 9.11 9.93 2.24
C VAL A 64 8.75 8.58 1.59
N VAL A 65 8.17 8.57 0.39
CA VAL A 65 7.89 7.33 -0.36
C VAL A 65 9.19 6.58 -0.68
N TYR A 66 10.25 7.27 -1.14
CA TYR A 66 11.54 6.63 -1.39
C TYR A 66 12.19 6.08 -0.11
N ALA A 67 12.07 6.81 1.01
CA ALA A 67 12.55 6.32 2.29
C ALA A 67 11.78 5.06 2.73
N ALA A 68 10.45 5.03 2.57
CA ALA A 68 9.65 3.85 2.83
C ALA A 68 10.04 2.66 1.94
N PHE A 69 10.37 2.88 0.67
CA PHE A 69 10.88 1.84 -0.22
C PHE A 69 12.19 1.25 0.28
N LEU A 70 13.16 2.12 0.63
CA LEU A 70 14.45 1.69 1.15
C LEU A 70 14.31 0.92 2.47
N THR A 71 13.44 1.36 3.38
CA THR A 71 13.19 0.65 4.64
C THR A 71 12.51 -0.70 4.42
N ASN A 72 11.64 -0.84 3.42
CA ASN A 72 11.05 -2.13 3.05
C ASN A 72 12.08 -3.09 2.41
N LEU A 73 12.98 -2.59 1.59
CA LEU A 73 14.11 -3.38 1.07
C LEU A 73 15.03 -3.85 2.20
N LEU A 74 15.32 -2.97 3.15
CA LEU A 74 16.12 -3.32 4.35
C LEU A 74 15.39 -4.37 5.18
N LEU A 75 14.07 -4.22 5.41
CA LEU A 75 13.26 -5.22 6.10
C LEU A 75 13.37 -6.59 5.43
N ALA A 76 13.14 -6.66 4.12
CA ALA A 76 13.19 -7.90 3.35
C ALA A 76 14.58 -8.55 3.41
N ALA A 77 15.63 -7.77 3.23
CA ALA A 77 17.02 -8.25 3.31
C ALA A 77 17.36 -8.78 4.70
N TYR A 78 16.97 -8.04 5.75
CA TYR A 78 17.25 -8.45 7.13
C TYR A 78 16.48 -9.70 7.54
N ILE A 79 15.24 -9.84 7.13
CA ILE A 79 14.46 -11.07 7.37
C ILE A 79 15.12 -12.28 6.69
N GLN A 80 15.57 -12.16 5.43
CA GLN A 80 16.27 -13.26 4.75
C GLN A 80 17.60 -13.60 5.45
N PHE A 81 18.33 -12.60 5.89
CA PHE A 81 19.53 -12.80 6.69
C PHE A 81 19.24 -13.52 8.01
N ALA A 82 18.17 -13.10 8.73
CA ALA A 82 17.76 -13.74 9.98
C ALA A 82 17.33 -15.20 9.80
N ILE A 83 16.67 -15.55 8.68
CA ILE A 83 16.30 -16.93 8.33
C ILE A 83 17.57 -17.77 8.03
N TRP A 84 18.55 -17.17 7.37
CA TRP A 84 19.80 -17.85 7.01
C TRP A 84 20.72 -18.13 8.23
N LEU A 85 20.62 -17.34 9.31
CA LEU A 85 21.40 -17.58 10.51
C LEU A 85 21.03 -18.92 11.16
N PRO A 86 22.01 -19.70 11.65
CA PRO A 86 21.77 -20.96 12.31
C PRO A 86 20.96 -20.74 13.61
N PRO A 87 19.92 -21.55 13.88
CA PRO A 87 19.16 -21.43 15.12
C PRO A 87 20.01 -21.80 16.34
N ALA A 88 19.70 -21.17 17.47
CA ALA A 88 20.29 -21.56 18.74
C ALA A 88 19.90 -23.02 19.10
N PRO A 89 20.75 -23.78 19.83
CA PRO A 89 20.49 -25.19 20.13
C PRO A 89 19.14 -25.47 20.82
N PHE A 90 18.63 -24.52 21.59
CA PHE A 90 17.35 -24.62 22.30
C PHE A 90 16.14 -24.19 21.47
N TYR A 91 16.33 -23.57 20.29
CA TYR A 91 15.24 -23.02 19.46
C TYR A 91 14.47 -24.11 18.74
N GLY A 92 15.13 -25.16 18.31
CA GLY A 92 14.52 -26.33 17.67
C GLY A 92 14.13 -26.08 16.21
N GLU A 93 14.15 -27.16 15.42
CA GLU A 93 13.84 -27.11 13.98
C GLU A 93 12.42 -26.64 13.65
N LYS A 94 11.43 -27.04 14.47
CA LYS A 94 10.02 -26.66 14.28
C LYS A 94 9.81 -25.15 14.39
N ALA A 95 10.48 -24.52 15.36
CA ALA A 95 10.38 -23.08 15.56
C ALA A 95 11.06 -22.32 14.40
N GLN A 96 12.24 -22.79 13.96
CA GLN A 96 12.95 -22.25 12.79
C GLN A 96 12.09 -22.37 11.51
N ALA A 97 11.46 -23.51 11.29
CA ALA A 97 10.57 -23.71 10.14
C ALA A 97 9.34 -22.80 10.20
N ALA A 98 8.74 -22.61 11.38
CA ALA A 98 7.62 -21.71 11.57
C ALA A 98 8.02 -20.25 11.30
N PHE A 99 9.16 -19.80 11.81
CA PHE A 99 9.71 -18.46 11.55
C PHE A 99 9.95 -18.23 10.05
N ALA A 100 10.63 -19.16 9.39
CA ALA A 100 10.88 -19.11 7.96
C ALA A 100 9.59 -19.20 7.13
N GLY A 101 8.62 -20.01 7.56
CA GLY A 101 7.33 -20.18 6.89
C GLY A 101 6.48 -18.91 6.91
N VAL A 102 6.49 -18.17 8.02
CA VAL A 102 5.74 -16.90 8.15
C VAL A 102 6.45 -15.75 7.43
N LEU A 103 7.74 -15.59 7.65
CA LEU A 103 8.48 -14.41 7.18
C LEU A 103 9.20 -14.61 5.84
N GLY A 104 9.40 -15.85 5.40
CA GLY A 104 10.17 -16.15 4.19
C GLY A 104 9.59 -15.59 2.91
N SER A 105 8.28 -15.33 2.86
CA SER A 105 7.63 -14.70 1.70
C SER A 105 7.80 -13.17 1.63
N THR A 106 8.31 -12.52 2.69
CA THR A 106 8.38 -11.06 2.78
C THR A 106 9.15 -10.43 1.63
N TRP A 107 10.26 -11.02 1.18
CA TRP A 107 11.03 -10.51 0.05
C TRP A 107 10.20 -10.47 -1.24
N ARG A 108 9.39 -11.51 -1.48
CA ARG A 108 8.51 -11.61 -2.65
C ARG A 108 7.37 -10.59 -2.56
N ILE A 109 6.80 -10.39 -1.39
CA ILE A 109 5.76 -9.40 -1.10
C ILE A 109 6.30 -7.99 -1.31
N VAL A 110 7.47 -7.66 -0.76
CA VAL A 110 8.11 -6.34 -0.94
C VAL A 110 8.41 -6.08 -2.42
N THR A 111 8.99 -7.03 -3.12
CA THR A 111 9.26 -6.89 -4.56
C THR A 111 7.97 -6.69 -5.36
N ALA A 112 6.93 -7.47 -5.05
CA ALA A 112 5.61 -7.32 -5.67
C ALA A 112 5.01 -5.93 -5.43
N SER A 113 5.11 -5.42 -4.20
CA SER A 113 4.62 -4.10 -3.81
C SER A 113 5.31 -2.98 -4.58
N LEU A 114 6.64 -3.04 -4.72
CA LEU A 114 7.42 -2.05 -5.46
C LEU A 114 7.07 -2.05 -6.96
N ILE A 115 6.99 -3.24 -7.57
CA ILE A 115 6.62 -3.37 -8.99
C ILE A 115 5.20 -2.90 -9.23
N ALA A 116 4.25 -3.32 -8.39
CA ALA A 116 2.86 -2.89 -8.49
C ALA A 116 2.71 -1.37 -8.40
N TYR A 117 3.40 -0.74 -7.45
CA TYR A 117 3.42 0.72 -7.30
C TYR A 117 3.94 1.42 -8.56
N LEU A 118 5.06 0.97 -9.11
CA LEU A 118 5.64 1.57 -10.32
C LEU A 118 4.69 1.44 -11.51
N VAL A 119 4.16 0.23 -11.75
CA VAL A 119 3.27 -0.03 -12.88
C VAL A 119 1.95 0.75 -12.74
N SER A 120 1.33 0.71 -11.58
CA SER A 120 0.06 1.40 -11.34
C SER A 120 0.19 2.92 -11.45
N THR A 121 1.29 3.49 -10.94
CA THR A 121 1.58 4.93 -11.04
C THR A 121 1.78 5.37 -12.49
N LEU A 122 2.50 4.59 -13.30
CA LEU A 122 2.68 4.90 -14.73
C LEU A 122 1.35 4.86 -15.49
N ILE A 123 0.51 3.87 -15.19
CA ILE A 123 -0.82 3.75 -15.80
C ILE A 123 -1.74 4.87 -15.35
N ASP A 124 -1.72 5.23 -14.06
CA ASP A 124 -2.51 6.35 -13.54
C ASP A 124 -2.22 7.65 -14.29
N VAL A 125 -0.95 7.97 -14.49
CA VAL A 125 -0.52 9.15 -15.26
C VAL A 125 -1.03 9.10 -16.71
N GLN A 126 -0.97 7.94 -17.36
CA GLN A 126 -1.42 7.78 -18.75
C GLN A 126 -2.94 7.88 -18.87
N VAL A 127 -3.69 7.21 -18.00
CA VAL A 127 -5.17 7.28 -17.99
C VAL A 127 -5.63 8.70 -17.71
N PHE A 128 -4.99 9.38 -16.76
CA PHE A 128 -5.28 10.77 -16.43
C PHE A 128 -5.02 11.73 -17.60
N ALA A 129 -3.90 11.56 -18.32
CA ALA A 129 -3.56 12.35 -19.50
C ALA A 129 -4.53 12.08 -20.66
N TRP A 130 -4.80 10.81 -20.94
CA TRP A 130 -5.74 10.39 -21.99
C TRP A 130 -7.14 10.96 -21.75
N TRP A 131 -7.66 10.91 -20.53
CA TRP A 131 -8.97 11.49 -20.20
C TRP A 131 -9.00 12.99 -20.41
N ARG A 132 -7.94 13.69 -20.01
CA ARG A 132 -7.82 15.14 -20.20
C ARG A 132 -7.87 15.54 -21.67
N GLU A 133 -7.19 14.78 -22.54
CA GLU A 133 -7.09 15.06 -23.97
C GLU A 133 -8.34 14.69 -24.75
N ARG A 134 -8.98 13.57 -24.41
CA ARG A 134 -10.10 13.01 -25.18
C ARG A 134 -11.47 13.44 -24.68
N ILE A 135 -11.66 13.56 -23.39
CA ILE A 135 -12.97 13.82 -22.79
C ILE A 135 -13.06 15.25 -22.28
N GLY A 136 -12.04 15.76 -21.60
CA GLY A 136 -11.90 17.15 -21.13
C GLY A 136 -12.93 17.62 -20.10
N ARG A 137 -14.10 16.97 -20.03
CA ARG A 137 -15.22 17.28 -19.15
C ARG A 137 -15.20 16.40 -17.89
N TYR A 138 -15.90 16.82 -16.83
CA TYR A 138 -16.08 16.06 -15.57
C TYR A 138 -14.79 15.70 -14.83
N ARG A 139 -14.15 16.70 -14.24
CA ARG A 139 -12.89 16.53 -13.46
C ARG A 139 -12.98 15.46 -12.36
N TRP A 140 -14.11 15.33 -11.69
CA TRP A 140 -14.35 14.31 -10.66
C TRP A 140 -14.34 12.88 -11.24
N ALA A 141 -15.00 12.70 -12.40
CA ALA A 141 -15.03 11.39 -13.06
C ALA A 141 -13.65 10.95 -13.54
N ARG A 142 -12.82 11.90 -13.98
CA ARG A 142 -11.42 11.64 -14.33
C ARG A 142 -10.64 11.03 -13.17
N VAL A 143 -10.74 11.64 -11.98
CA VAL A 143 -10.05 11.14 -10.78
C VAL A 143 -10.57 9.76 -10.40
N LEU A 144 -11.88 9.56 -10.43
CA LEU A 144 -12.48 8.28 -10.08
C LEU A 144 -12.08 7.17 -11.04
N VAL A 145 -12.12 7.42 -12.35
CA VAL A 145 -11.74 6.41 -13.36
C VAL A 145 -10.25 6.11 -13.32
N SER A 146 -9.41 7.13 -13.21
CA SER A 146 -7.96 6.94 -13.08
C SER A 146 -7.63 6.09 -11.85
N ASN A 147 -8.18 6.43 -10.69
CA ASN A 147 -7.99 5.64 -9.47
C ASN A 147 -8.55 4.22 -9.58
N ALA A 148 -9.70 4.01 -10.21
CA ALA A 148 -10.26 2.68 -10.37
C ALA A 148 -9.37 1.78 -11.23
N VAL A 149 -8.87 2.30 -12.35
CA VAL A 149 -7.98 1.56 -13.26
C VAL A 149 -6.64 1.29 -12.58
N SER A 150 -6.00 2.30 -12.00
CA SER A 150 -4.69 2.16 -11.36
C SER A 150 -4.75 1.22 -10.15
N THR A 151 -5.81 1.27 -9.33
CA THR A 151 -6.03 0.37 -8.20
C THR A 151 -6.27 -1.08 -8.65
N LEU A 152 -6.99 -1.29 -9.77
CA LEU A 152 -7.17 -2.63 -10.33
C LEU A 152 -5.83 -3.22 -10.79
N ILE A 153 -5.04 -2.44 -11.52
CA ILE A 153 -3.72 -2.86 -12.00
C ILE A 153 -2.77 -3.13 -10.83
N ASP A 154 -2.74 -2.22 -9.85
CA ASP A 154 -1.95 -2.41 -8.63
C ASP A 154 -2.32 -3.72 -7.92
N SER A 155 -3.61 -3.98 -7.70
CA SER A 155 -4.07 -5.21 -7.07
C SER A 155 -3.75 -6.44 -7.89
N ALA A 156 -3.92 -6.40 -9.21
CA ALA A 156 -3.62 -7.51 -10.10
C ALA A 156 -2.11 -7.83 -10.12
N VAL A 157 -1.27 -6.83 -10.29
CA VAL A 157 0.20 -7.00 -10.33
C VAL A 157 0.72 -7.47 -8.98
N PHE A 158 0.32 -6.80 -7.89
CA PHE A 158 0.76 -7.16 -6.54
C PHE A 158 0.40 -8.61 -6.19
N ILE A 159 -0.89 -8.96 -6.27
CA ILE A 159 -1.37 -10.29 -5.89
C ILE A 159 -0.76 -11.38 -6.77
N THR A 160 -0.64 -11.13 -8.07
CA THR A 160 -0.05 -12.12 -8.99
C THR A 160 1.41 -12.37 -8.64
N ILE A 161 2.23 -11.34 -8.48
CA ILE A 161 3.64 -11.52 -8.16
C ILE A 161 3.82 -12.10 -6.75
N ALA A 162 3.06 -11.61 -5.76
CA ALA A 162 3.21 -12.05 -4.38
C ALA A 162 2.73 -13.48 -4.15
N PHE A 163 1.63 -13.92 -4.78
CA PHE A 163 0.91 -15.12 -4.36
C PHE A 163 0.68 -16.17 -5.46
N LEU A 164 1.05 -15.92 -6.72
CA LEU A 164 0.91 -16.91 -7.78
C LEU A 164 1.67 -18.20 -7.42
N GLY A 165 0.97 -19.34 -7.49
CA GLY A 165 1.50 -20.65 -7.12
C GLY A 165 1.43 -20.97 -5.62
N VAL A 166 1.00 -20.03 -4.77
CA VAL A 166 0.89 -20.23 -3.31
C VAL A 166 -0.57 -20.13 -2.85
N MET A 167 -1.34 -19.21 -3.43
CA MET A 167 -2.73 -18.95 -3.04
C MET A 167 -3.60 -18.73 -4.28
N PRO A 168 -4.94 -18.86 -4.18
CA PRO A 168 -5.86 -18.52 -5.28
C PRO A 168 -5.84 -17.01 -5.55
N VAL A 169 -5.31 -16.63 -6.73
CA VAL A 169 -5.02 -15.24 -7.09
C VAL A 169 -6.30 -14.43 -7.34
N LEU A 170 -7.26 -14.99 -8.10
CA LEU A 170 -8.46 -14.25 -8.53
C LEU A 170 -9.33 -13.75 -7.36
N PRO A 171 -9.66 -14.56 -6.35
CA PRO A 171 -10.42 -14.09 -5.20
C PRO A 171 -9.69 -12.99 -4.42
N LEU A 172 -8.36 -13.09 -4.30
CA LEU A 172 -7.54 -12.09 -3.61
C LEU A 172 -7.48 -10.77 -4.38
N ILE A 173 -7.36 -10.81 -5.72
CA ILE A 173 -7.40 -9.60 -6.56
C ILE A 173 -8.75 -8.90 -6.40
N ALA A 174 -9.85 -9.64 -6.55
CA ALA A 174 -11.19 -9.09 -6.43
C ALA A 174 -11.43 -8.49 -5.03
N GLY A 175 -11.07 -9.22 -3.98
CA GLY A 175 -11.22 -8.76 -2.60
C GLY A 175 -10.39 -7.52 -2.31
N GLN A 176 -9.10 -7.51 -2.66
CA GLN A 176 -8.22 -6.37 -2.47
C GLN A 176 -8.71 -5.14 -3.24
N TYR A 177 -9.12 -5.31 -4.48
CA TYR A 177 -9.66 -4.23 -5.29
C TYR A 177 -10.92 -3.63 -4.66
N LEU A 178 -11.88 -4.46 -4.25
CA LEU A 178 -13.12 -4.01 -3.63
C LEU A 178 -12.86 -3.23 -2.34
N VAL A 179 -12.00 -3.72 -1.47
CA VAL A 179 -11.66 -3.03 -0.21
C VAL A 179 -10.93 -1.72 -0.47
N LYS A 180 -9.97 -1.68 -1.39
CA LYS A 180 -9.27 -0.45 -1.77
C LYS A 180 -10.22 0.59 -2.36
N MET A 181 -11.15 0.17 -3.22
CA MET A 181 -12.17 1.05 -3.79
C MET A 181 -13.13 1.58 -2.72
N ALA A 182 -13.58 0.73 -1.80
CA ALA A 182 -14.41 1.16 -0.67
C ALA A 182 -13.71 2.21 0.21
N VAL A 183 -12.43 1.98 0.53
CA VAL A 183 -11.61 2.95 1.28
C VAL A 183 -11.48 4.26 0.50
N THR A 184 -11.20 4.21 -0.80
CA THR A 184 -11.11 5.41 -1.65
C THR A 184 -12.41 6.21 -1.62
N LEU A 185 -13.56 5.55 -1.79
CA LEU A 185 -14.87 6.20 -1.77
C LEU A 185 -15.19 6.86 -0.42
N VAL A 186 -14.81 6.21 0.69
CA VAL A 186 -14.99 6.76 2.04
C VAL A 186 -14.03 7.91 2.32
N SER A 187 -12.83 7.87 1.76
CA SER A 187 -11.79 8.89 1.96
C SER A 187 -12.09 10.20 1.22
N ILE A 188 -12.76 10.14 0.06
CA ILE A 188 -13.09 11.34 -0.74
C ILE A 188 -13.86 12.40 0.09
N PRO A 189 -15.02 12.10 0.69
CA PRO A 189 -15.74 13.10 1.48
C PRO A 189 -14.98 13.57 2.71
N LEU A 190 -14.14 12.70 3.31
CA LEU A 190 -13.32 13.06 4.46
C LEU A 190 -12.26 14.11 4.09
N ILE A 191 -11.61 13.96 2.95
CA ILE A 191 -10.63 14.91 2.42
C ILE A 191 -11.29 16.27 2.14
N TYR A 192 -12.48 16.28 1.55
CA TYR A 192 -13.25 17.51 1.31
C TYR A 192 -13.67 18.19 2.61
N ALA A 193 -14.13 17.45 3.62
CA ALA A 193 -14.53 17.97 4.91
C ALA A 193 -13.34 18.62 5.69
N VAL A 194 -12.14 18.04 5.59
CA VAL A 194 -10.92 18.59 6.20
C VAL A 194 -10.45 19.83 5.46
N LYS A 195 -10.54 19.85 4.12
CA LYS A 195 -10.11 20.99 3.30
C LYS A 195 -11.02 22.22 3.48
N MET A 196 -12.32 22.04 3.61
CA MET A 196 -13.29 23.13 3.91
C MET A 196 -13.08 23.77 5.27
N ARG A 197 -12.49 23.07 6.25
CA ARG A 197 -12.15 23.65 7.56
C ARG A 197 -10.89 24.53 7.55
N ARG A 198 -10.10 24.51 6.48
CA ARG A 198 -8.82 25.24 6.39
C ARG A 198 -8.83 26.48 5.50
N GLU A 199 -9.89 26.76 4.76
CA GLU A 199 -10.05 28.05 4.10
C GLU A 199 -10.58 29.06 5.15
N PRO A 200 -9.75 30.03 5.65
CA PRO A 200 -10.29 31.15 6.37
C PRO A 200 -11.19 31.93 5.40
N ALA A 201 -12.40 32.24 5.84
CA ALA A 201 -13.27 33.16 5.11
C ALA A 201 -12.46 34.42 4.79
N ILE A 202 -12.21 34.64 3.50
CA ILE A 202 -11.62 35.87 3.00
C ILE A 202 -12.70 36.95 3.23
N THR A 203 -12.55 37.72 4.30
CA THR A 203 -13.25 39.01 4.54
C THR A 203 -12.55 40.08 3.75
#